data_f17451fab3c7fa9b536732583a7d173c
#
_entry.id   f17451fab3c7fa9b536732583a7d173c
#
_cell.length_a   1.000
_cell.length_b   1.000
_cell.length_c   1.000
_cell.angle_alpha   90.00
_cell.angle_beta   90.00
_cell.angle_gamma   90.00
#
_symmetry.space_group_name_H-M   'P 1'
#
loop_
_entity.id
_entity.type
_entity.pdbx_description
1 polymer ?
#
loop_
_entity_poly.entity_id
_entity_poly.type
_entity_poly.pdbx_seq_one_letter_code
_entity_poly.pdbx_strand_id
1 'polypeptide(L)'
;IIIFAFLIPFLLLGKLGNIYMILMMITTVWLGSLGFADDYIKIFKKDKEGLHGKFKIIGQVGLGLIVGLTLYLSPDVVIRENIEVHTPGQEMEVIHGTNDLKSTQTTIPFFKSNNLDYADLVSFMGEHAQAAGWVLFVIITIIVVAAVSNGANLNDGMDGMAAGNSAIIGATLGILAYVSSHIEFASYLNIMYIPGSEELVIYICAFIGAMIGFLLYNAYTAQIFMGAT
;
A
#
# COMPACT_ATOMS: atom_id res chain seq x y z
N ILE A 1 -3.76 6.55 -20.13
CA ILE A 1 -4.08 5.21 -20.66
C ILE A 1 -3.91 4.15 -19.56
N ILE A 2 -2.77 4.09 -18.86
CA ILE A 2 -2.47 3.08 -17.83
C ILE A 2 -3.55 3.07 -16.73
N ILE A 3 -3.87 4.23 -16.16
CA ILE A 3 -4.89 4.37 -15.11
C ILE A 3 -6.23 3.78 -15.55
N PHE A 4 -6.69 4.08 -16.75
CA PHE A 4 -7.94 3.51 -17.26
C PHE A 4 -7.83 2.01 -17.53
N ALA A 5 -6.67 1.53 -17.97
CA ALA A 5 -6.45 0.12 -18.29
C ALA A 5 -6.60 -0.78 -17.05
N PHE A 6 -6.23 -0.32 -15.86
CA PHE A 6 -6.41 -1.12 -14.65
C PHE A 6 -7.64 -0.72 -13.82
N LEU A 7 -8.08 0.55 -13.86
CA LEU A 7 -9.30 0.96 -13.16
C LEU A 7 -10.57 0.29 -13.70
N ILE A 8 -10.67 0.08 -15.01
CA ILE A 8 -11.85 -0.56 -15.57
C ILE A 8 -12.02 -1.99 -15.06
N PRO A 9 -11.04 -2.91 -15.18
CA PRO A 9 -11.15 -4.24 -14.58
C PRO A 9 -11.37 -4.21 -13.07
N PHE A 10 -10.71 -3.31 -12.37
CA PHE A 10 -10.85 -3.12 -10.94
C PHE A 10 -12.30 -2.77 -10.55
N LEU A 11 -12.93 -1.82 -11.23
CA LEU A 11 -14.32 -1.42 -10.97
C LEU A 11 -15.34 -2.50 -11.35
N LEU A 12 -15.01 -3.33 -12.34
CA LEU A 12 -15.91 -4.41 -12.80
C LEU A 12 -15.84 -5.66 -11.92
N LEU A 13 -14.67 -5.97 -11.38
CA LEU A 13 -14.42 -7.24 -10.68
C LEU A 13 -14.28 -7.07 -9.17
N GLY A 14 -13.94 -5.88 -8.68
CA GLY A 14 -13.67 -5.62 -7.27
C GLY A 14 -14.94 -5.35 -6.47
N LYS A 15 -14.93 -5.74 -5.20
CA LYS A 15 -16.01 -5.47 -4.25
C LYS A 15 -15.87 -4.05 -3.71
N LEU A 16 -16.55 -3.09 -4.32
CA LEU A 16 -16.45 -1.66 -4.04
C LEU A 16 -16.86 -1.25 -2.61
N GLY A 17 -17.53 -2.12 -1.86
CA GLY A 17 -17.84 -1.88 -0.44
C GLY A 17 -16.68 -2.18 0.52
N ASN A 18 -15.56 -2.74 0.03
CA ASN A 18 -14.40 -3.02 0.85
C ASN A 18 -13.57 -1.76 1.08
N ILE A 19 -13.19 -1.49 2.34
CA ILE A 19 -12.44 -0.28 2.72
C ILE A 19 -11.08 -0.16 2.02
N TYR A 20 -10.38 -1.29 1.87
CA TYR A 20 -9.08 -1.32 1.19
C TYR A 20 -9.21 -0.96 -0.29
N MET A 21 -10.28 -1.43 -0.93
CA MET A 21 -10.60 -1.12 -2.32
C MET A 21 -10.90 0.37 -2.50
N ILE A 22 -11.69 0.95 -1.58
CA ILE A 22 -12.00 2.39 -1.58
C ILE A 22 -10.72 3.20 -1.42
N LEU A 23 -9.83 2.82 -0.49
CA LEU A 23 -8.54 3.47 -0.29
C LEU A 23 -7.66 3.40 -1.53
N MET A 24 -7.57 2.24 -2.19
CA MET A 24 -6.78 2.08 -3.41
C MET A 24 -7.34 2.94 -4.55
N MET A 25 -8.66 3.03 -4.68
CA MET A 25 -9.29 3.90 -5.67
C MET A 25 -9.00 5.39 -5.39
N ILE A 26 -9.15 5.82 -4.15
CA ILE A 26 -8.83 7.20 -3.75
C ILE A 26 -7.36 7.50 -4.04
N THR A 27 -6.46 6.61 -3.65
CA THR A 27 -5.01 6.76 -3.87
C THR A 27 -4.68 6.92 -5.35
N THR A 28 -5.25 6.05 -6.18
CA THR A 28 -5.04 6.07 -7.63
C THR A 28 -5.51 7.37 -8.27
N VAL A 29 -6.76 7.77 -7.97
CA VAL A 29 -7.34 9.01 -8.52
C VAL A 29 -6.60 10.23 -8.01
N TRP A 30 -6.21 10.26 -6.75
CA TRP A 30 -5.50 11.37 -6.13
C TRP A 30 -4.11 11.57 -6.73
N LEU A 31 -3.28 10.51 -6.74
CA LEU A 31 -1.93 10.59 -7.30
C LEU A 31 -1.95 10.77 -8.81
N GLY A 32 -2.87 10.09 -9.51
CA GLY A 32 -3.08 10.28 -10.94
C GLY A 32 -3.47 11.71 -11.29
N SER A 33 -4.30 12.36 -10.49
CA SER A 33 -4.67 13.77 -10.68
C SER A 33 -3.49 14.72 -10.46
N LEU A 34 -2.64 14.43 -9.46
CA LEU A 34 -1.41 15.21 -9.21
C LEU A 34 -0.42 15.06 -10.35
N GLY A 35 -0.19 13.83 -10.84
CA GLY A 35 0.66 13.58 -11.99
C GLY A 35 0.11 14.22 -13.26
N PHE A 36 -1.19 14.11 -13.51
CA PHE A 36 -1.84 14.76 -14.63
C PHE A 36 -1.67 16.29 -14.58
N ALA A 37 -1.82 16.90 -13.41
CA ALA A 37 -1.61 18.34 -13.25
C ALA A 37 -0.15 18.74 -13.55
N ASP A 38 0.83 17.94 -13.12
CA ASP A 38 2.26 18.14 -13.43
C ASP A 38 2.52 18.10 -14.94
N ASP A 39 2.04 17.05 -15.62
CA ASP A 39 2.20 16.88 -17.06
C ASP A 39 1.44 17.96 -17.86
N TYR A 40 0.25 18.34 -17.40
CA TYR A 40 -0.52 19.43 -18.02
C TYR A 40 0.24 20.76 -18.00
N ILE A 41 0.88 21.10 -16.86
CA ILE A 41 1.69 22.32 -16.74
C ILE A 41 2.90 22.25 -17.68
N LYS A 42 3.59 21.12 -17.72
CA LYS A 42 4.77 20.92 -18.59
C LYS A 42 4.43 21.04 -20.08
N ILE A 43 3.33 20.44 -20.52
CA ILE A 43 2.98 20.35 -21.94
C ILE A 43 2.26 21.61 -22.41
N PHE A 44 1.19 22.04 -21.72
CA PHE A 44 0.33 23.12 -22.18
C PHE A 44 0.84 24.51 -21.79
N LYS A 45 1.40 24.66 -20.57
CA LYS A 45 1.99 25.93 -20.14
C LYS A 45 3.45 26.07 -20.53
N LYS A 46 4.07 25.01 -21.10
CA LYS A 46 5.49 24.96 -21.52
C LYS A 46 6.45 25.31 -20.39
N ASP A 47 6.05 25.09 -19.16
CA ASP A 47 6.88 25.27 -17.98
C ASP A 47 7.63 23.97 -17.70
N LYS A 48 8.95 23.97 -17.93
CA LYS A 48 9.79 22.77 -17.77
C LYS A 48 9.87 22.26 -16.32
N GLU A 49 9.63 23.12 -15.34
CA GLU A 49 9.65 22.74 -13.93
C GLU A 49 8.38 21.96 -13.53
N GLY A 50 7.26 22.17 -14.26
CA GLY A 50 6.00 21.51 -13.97
C GLY A 50 5.37 21.99 -12.66
N LEU A 51 4.76 21.08 -11.89
CA LEU A 51 4.16 21.40 -10.60
C LEU A 51 5.26 21.64 -9.55
N HIS A 52 5.26 22.83 -8.93
CA HIS A 52 6.22 23.15 -7.87
C HIS A 52 6.27 22.05 -6.80
N GLY A 53 7.48 21.65 -6.36
CA GLY A 53 7.71 20.58 -5.39
C GLY A 53 6.89 20.71 -4.10
N LYS A 54 6.62 21.93 -3.64
CA LYS A 54 5.76 22.18 -2.46
C LYS A 54 4.35 21.63 -2.62
N PHE A 55 3.74 21.79 -3.79
CA PHE A 55 2.39 21.27 -4.06
C PHE A 55 2.38 19.74 -4.17
N LYS A 56 3.44 19.15 -4.72
CA LYS A 56 3.60 17.68 -4.73
C LYS A 56 3.66 17.13 -3.30
N ILE A 57 4.48 17.73 -2.44
CA ILE A 57 4.59 17.32 -1.03
C ILE A 57 3.26 17.51 -0.30
N ILE A 58 2.56 18.63 -0.48
CA ILE A 58 1.24 18.86 0.13
C ILE A 58 0.25 17.79 -0.31
N GLY A 59 0.25 17.43 -1.61
CA GLY A 59 -0.60 16.36 -2.12
C GLY A 59 -0.28 15.00 -1.54
N GLN A 60 1.00 14.67 -1.38
CA GLN A 60 1.46 13.41 -0.79
C GLN A 60 1.12 13.34 0.72
N VAL A 61 1.35 14.43 1.45
CA VAL A 61 0.96 14.54 2.87
C VAL A 61 -0.54 14.43 3.04
N GLY A 62 -1.32 15.10 2.19
CA GLY A 62 -2.78 15.02 2.20
C GLY A 62 -3.27 13.58 1.99
N LEU A 63 -2.71 12.86 1.02
CA LEU A 63 -3.03 11.46 0.79
C LEU A 63 -2.63 10.58 1.99
N GLY A 64 -1.41 10.76 2.51
CA GLY A 64 -0.95 10.01 3.68
C GLY A 64 -1.82 10.21 4.91
N LEU A 65 -2.33 11.44 5.12
CA LEU A 65 -3.33 11.73 6.15
C LEU A 65 -4.65 11.00 5.89
N ILE A 66 -5.18 11.04 4.67
CA ILE A 66 -6.44 10.34 4.33
C ILE A 66 -6.28 8.85 4.60
N VAL A 67 -5.21 8.22 4.11
CA VAL A 67 -4.95 6.80 4.32
C VAL A 67 -4.78 6.48 5.80
N GLY A 68 -3.87 7.17 6.50
CA GLY A 68 -3.57 6.93 7.91
C GLY A 68 -4.79 7.12 8.82
N LEU A 69 -5.57 8.20 8.60
CA LEU A 69 -6.80 8.44 9.36
C LEU A 69 -7.89 7.42 9.04
N THR A 70 -8.03 6.98 7.79
CA THR A 70 -9.01 5.94 7.45
C THR A 70 -8.66 4.62 8.11
N LEU A 71 -7.38 4.23 8.11
CA LEU A 71 -6.90 3.02 8.80
C LEU A 71 -7.12 3.12 10.32
N TYR A 72 -7.01 4.31 10.89
CA TYR A 72 -7.29 4.55 12.31
C TYR A 72 -8.78 4.54 12.64
N LEU A 73 -9.61 5.25 11.88
CA LEU A 73 -11.01 5.51 12.22
C LEU A 73 -11.97 4.40 11.77
N SER A 74 -11.66 3.70 10.67
CA SER A 74 -12.56 2.69 10.14
C SER A 74 -12.66 1.47 11.06
N PRO A 75 -13.86 1.03 11.43
CA PRO A 75 -14.07 -0.19 12.21
C PRO A 75 -13.75 -1.46 11.41
N ASP A 76 -13.77 -1.40 10.07
CA ASP A 76 -13.52 -2.54 9.19
C ASP A 76 -12.04 -2.86 9.04
N VAL A 77 -11.15 -1.97 9.50
CA VAL A 77 -9.70 -2.18 9.50
C VAL A 77 -9.31 -2.85 10.80
N VAL A 78 -9.20 -4.16 10.76
CA VAL A 78 -8.86 -5.01 11.90
C VAL A 78 -7.81 -6.04 11.49
N ILE A 79 -7.09 -6.53 12.46
CA ILE A 79 -6.17 -7.65 12.33
C ILE A 79 -6.58 -8.77 13.29
N ARG A 80 -6.17 -10.00 12.99
CA ARG A 80 -6.26 -11.11 13.94
C ARG A 80 -4.86 -11.59 14.24
N GLU A 81 -4.54 -11.63 15.53
CA GLU A 81 -3.26 -12.12 16.01
C GLU A 81 -3.28 -13.66 16.08
N ASN A 82 -2.16 -14.26 15.71
CA ASN A 82 -1.93 -15.67 15.94
C ASN A 82 -1.51 -15.85 17.41
N ILE A 83 -2.27 -16.63 18.16
CA ILE A 83 -1.94 -16.94 19.56
C ILE A 83 -1.22 -18.28 19.57
N GLU A 84 0.06 -18.30 19.96
CA GLU A 84 0.80 -19.52 20.20
C GLU A 84 0.36 -20.12 21.54
N VAL A 85 -0.35 -21.24 21.53
CA VAL A 85 -0.71 -21.96 22.74
C VAL A 85 0.27 -23.08 22.98
N HIS A 86 1.05 -22.95 24.03
CA HIS A 86 1.92 -24.01 24.55
C HIS A 86 1.10 -25.00 25.38
N THR A 87 0.71 -26.10 24.77
CA THR A 87 0.16 -27.26 25.53
C THR A 87 1.32 -28.19 25.91
N PRO A 88 1.57 -28.45 27.19
CA PRO A 88 2.66 -29.32 27.59
C PRO A 88 2.45 -30.72 27.01
N GLY A 89 3.37 -31.15 26.13
CA GLY A 89 3.37 -32.51 25.54
C GLY A 89 2.76 -32.62 24.14
N GLN A 90 2.34 -31.52 23.49
CA GLN A 90 1.92 -31.48 22.09
C GLN A 90 2.83 -30.52 21.30
N GLU A 91 2.91 -30.74 19.97
CA GLU A 91 3.56 -29.77 19.06
C GLU A 91 2.89 -28.40 19.18
N MET A 92 3.66 -27.33 18.97
CA MET A 92 3.15 -25.95 18.99
C MET A 92 1.93 -25.84 18.07
N GLU A 93 0.78 -25.61 18.63
CA GLU A 93 -0.44 -25.36 17.88
C GLU A 93 -0.69 -23.85 17.84
N VAL A 94 -0.67 -23.28 16.65
CA VAL A 94 -1.01 -21.86 16.46
C VAL A 94 -2.52 -21.76 16.42
N ILE A 95 -3.12 -21.25 17.50
CA ILE A 95 -4.55 -20.98 17.54
C ILE A 95 -4.79 -19.54 17.07
N HIS A 96 -5.61 -19.41 16.05
CA HIS A 96 -6.02 -18.09 15.57
C HIS A 96 -6.93 -17.42 16.60
N GLY A 97 -6.57 -16.22 17.00
CA GLY A 97 -7.46 -15.39 17.81
C GLY A 97 -8.78 -15.17 17.09
N THR A 98 -9.88 -15.43 17.76
CA THR A 98 -11.24 -15.22 17.24
C THR A 98 -11.66 -13.75 17.30
N ASN A 99 -10.89 -12.90 17.95
CA ASN A 99 -11.23 -11.49 18.16
C ASN A 99 -10.52 -10.60 17.13
N ASP A 100 -11.32 -9.79 16.46
CA ASP A 100 -10.83 -8.72 15.61
C ASP A 100 -10.27 -7.60 16.49
N LEU A 101 -9.00 -7.32 16.32
CA LEU A 101 -8.27 -6.31 17.10
C LEU A 101 -7.89 -5.13 16.22
N LYS A 102 -8.06 -3.94 16.77
CA LYS A 102 -7.52 -2.73 16.17
C LYS A 102 -6.15 -2.47 16.76
N SER A 103 -5.12 -2.61 15.94
CA SER A 103 -3.73 -2.56 16.40
C SER A 103 -2.91 -1.56 15.59
N THR A 104 -1.88 -1.02 16.24
CA THR A 104 -0.84 -0.18 15.61
C THR A 104 0.33 -0.99 15.09
N GLN A 105 0.15 -2.29 14.92
CA GLN A 105 1.22 -3.20 14.52
C GLN A 105 1.49 -3.17 13.02
N THR A 106 2.74 -3.34 12.65
CA THR A 106 3.19 -3.52 11.28
C THR A 106 4.12 -4.74 11.22
N THR A 107 3.94 -5.59 10.21
CA THR A 107 4.85 -6.72 9.99
C THR A 107 6.20 -6.23 9.51
N ILE A 108 7.27 -6.55 10.25
CA ILE A 108 8.64 -6.22 9.89
C ILE A 108 9.44 -7.52 9.75
N PRO A 109 10.04 -7.80 8.59
CA PRO A 109 10.89 -8.97 8.41
C PRO A 109 12.15 -8.86 9.31
N PHE A 110 12.73 -10.01 9.66
CA PHE A 110 13.99 -10.15 10.42
C PHE A 110 13.88 -9.94 11.94
N PHE A 111 12.73 -9.61 12.49
CA PHE A 111 12.49 -9.62 13.94
C PHE A 111 11.87 -10.94 14.40
N LYS A 112 12.20 -11.36 15.62
CA LYS A 112 11.74 -12.65 16.14
C LYS A 112 10.20 -12.78 16.19
N SER A 113 9.49 -11.68 16.47
CA SER A 113 8.03 -11.62 16.52
C SER A 113 7.40 -11.26 15.19
N ASN A 114 8.20 -10.91 14.17
CA ASN A 114 7.76 -10.37 12.86
C ASN A 114 6.85 -9.14 12.94
N ASN A 115 6.56 -8.62 14.13
CA ASN A 115 5.66 -7.49 14.37
C ASN A 115 6.39 -6.36 15.12
N LEU A 116 6.10 -5.14 14.70
CA LEU A 116 6.46 -3.92 15.40
C LEU A 116 5.20 -3.20 15.82
N ASP A 117 4.96 -3.05 17.12
CA ASP A 117 3.89 -2.21 17.63
C ASP A 117 4.42 -0.78 17.86
N TYR A 118 3.77 0.20 17.23
CA TYR A 118 4.16 1.60 17.42
C TYR A 118 3.82 2.11 18.82
N ALA A 119 2.84 1.51 19.51
CA ALA A 119 2.55 1.84 20.90
C ALA A 119 3.70 1.46 21.83
N ASP A 120 4.41 0.37 21.55
CA ASP A 120 5.58 -0.07 22.32
C ASP A 120 6.75 0.91 22.19
N LEU A 121 6.95 1.51 21.01
CA LEU A 121 8.00 2.51 20.79
C LEU A 121 7.81 3.78 21.64
N VAL A 122 6.58 4.09 21.99
CA VAL A 122 6.21 5.26 22.79
C VAL A 122 5.69 4.89 24.18
N SER A 123 6.00 3.68 24.66
CA SER A 123 5.57 3.16 25.96
C SER A 123 5.99 4.03 27.14
N PHE A 124 7.05 4.84 26.98
CA PHE A 124 7.47 5.83 27.98
C PHE A 124 6.40 6.91 28.29
N MET A 125 5.38 7.06 27.45
CA MET A 125 4.26 7.98 27.67
C MET A 125 3.16 7.41 28.59
N GLY A 126 3.30 6.19 29.09
CA GLY A 126 2.37 5.55 30.03
C GLY A 126 0.96 5.40 29.47
N GLU A 127 -0.05 5.97 30.16
CA GLU A 127 -1.46 5.86 29.76
C GLU A 127 -1.78 6.43 28.35
N HIS A 128 -0.93 7.31 27.82
CA HIS A 128 -1.11 7.90 26.50
C HIS A 128 -0.37 7.15 25.37
N ALA A 129 0.33 6.05 25.70
CA ALA A 129 1.13 5.30 24.72
C ALA A 129 0.32 4.84 23.51
N GLN A 130 -0.91 4.35 23.71
CA GLN A 130 -1.77 3.90 22.61
C GLN A 130 -2.17 5.05 21.68
N ALA A 131 -2.55 6.20 22.22
CA ALA A 131 -2.89 7.37 21.40
C ALA A 131 -1.66 7.92 20.67
N ALA A 132 -0.50 7.97 21.33
CA ALA A 132 0.75 8.37 20.72
C ALA A 132 1.21 7.37 19.63
N GLY A 133 0.99 6.07 19.83
CA GLY A 133 1.23 5.01 18.83
C GLY A 133 0.45 5.26 17.55
N TRP A 134 -0.83 5.61 17.65
CA TRP A 134 -1.65 5.96 16.48
C TRP A 134 -1.17 7.22 15.76
N VAL A 135 -0.76 8.25 16.49
CA VAL A 135 -0.15 9.45 15.89
C VAL A 135 1.13 9.09 15.13
N LEU A 136 1.98 8.28 15.76
CA LEU A 136 3.22 7.80 15.12
C LEU A 136 2.93 6.96 13.86
N PHE A 137 1.93 6.08 13.90
CA PHE A 137 1.48 5.30 12.76
C PHE A 137 1.07 6.20 11.58
N VAL A 138 0.26 7.24 11.84
CA VAL A 138 -0.15 8.19 10.80
C VAL A 138 1.05 8.94 10.22
N ILE A 139 1.98 9.39 11.06
CA ILE A 139 3.21 10.07 10.61
C ILE A 139 4.04 9.14 9.72
N ILE A 140 4.22 7.88 10.11
CA ILE A 140 4.96 6.89 9.32
C ILE A 140 4.24 6.62 8.01
N THR A 141 2.92 6.51 8.00
CA THR A 141 2.13 6.36 6.78
C THR A 141 2.37 7.52 5.81
N ILE A 142 2.39 8.76 6.29
CA ILE A 142 2.70 9.94 5.49
C ILE A 142 4.10 9.84 4.89
N ILE A 143 5.09 9.47 5.71
CA ILE A 143 6.48 9.33 5.26
C ILE A 143 6.59 8.24 4.18
N VAL A 144 5.93 7.09 4.37
CA VAL A 144 5.92 5.99 3.39
C VAL A 144 5.31 6.44 2.08
N VAL A 145 4.14 7.09 2.11
CA VAL A 145 3.48 7.60 0.89
C VAL A 145 4.39 8.59 0.16
N ALA A 146 4.99 9.53 0.88
CA ALA A 146 5.90 10.52 0.29
C ALA A 146 7.17 9.86 -0.27
N ALA A 147 7.80 8.96 0.49
CA ALA A 147 9.03 8.27 0.08
C ALA A 147 8.81 7.41 -1.16
N VAL A 148 7.74 6.59 -1.17
CA VAL A 148 7.43 5.69 -2.29
C VAL A 148 7.07 6.49 -3.54
N SER A 149 6.23 7.51 -3.41
CA SER A 149 5.84 8.36 -4.55
C SER A 149 7.04 9.09 -5.17
N ASN A 150 7.93 9.66 -4.36
CA ASN A 150 9.14 10.31 -4.87
C ASN A 150 10.16 9.28 -5.39
N GLY A 151 10.28 8.13 -4.73
CA GLY A 151 11.13 7.01 -5.18
C GLY A 151 10.71 6.47 -6.55
N ALA A 152 9.40 6.33 -6.79
CA ALA A 152 8.88 5.93 -8.09
C ALA A 152 9.25 6.93 -9.19
N ASN A 153 9.15 8.23 -8.93
CA ASN A 153 9.58 9.28 -9.85
C ASN A 153 11.09 9.23 -10.17
N LEU A 154 11.93 8.93 -9.16
CA LEU A 154 13.37 8.80 -9.38
C LEU A 154 13.73 7.52 -10.14
N ASN A 155 12.89 6.50 -10.05
CA ASN A 155 13.08 5.22 -10.73
C ASN A 155 12.74 5.28 -12.24
N ASP A 156 12.09 6.34 -12.72
CA ASP A 156 11.73 6.52 -14.13
C ASP A 156 12.87 7.19 -14.92
N GLY A 157 14.06 6.59 -14.86
CA GLY A 157 15.26 7.12 -15.52
C GLY A 157 15.63 6.43 -16.83
N MET A 158 15.07 5.27 -17.14
CA MET A 158 15.38 4.47 -18.33
C MET A 158 14.12 3.79 -18.86
N ASP A 159 14.12 3.53 -20.18
CA ASP A 159 13.02 2.83 -20.87
C ASP A 159 12.68 1.51 -20.19
N GLY A 160 11.42 1.33 -19.84
CA GLY A 160 10.88 0.12 -19.21
C GLY A 160 11.20 -0.07 -17.72
N MET A 161 12.08 0.74 -17.13
CA MET A 161 12.55 0.52 -15.75
C MET A 161 11.43 0.74 -14.74
N ALA A 162 10.70 1.84 -14.82
CA ALA A 162 9.61 2.14 -13.90
C ALA A 162 8.47 1.12 -14.01
N ALA A 163 8.05 0.79 -15.24
CA ALA A 163 6.98 -0.17 -15.48
C ALA A 163 7.38 -1.60 -15.04
N GLY A 164 8.61 -2.03 -15.37
CA GLY A 164 9.13 -3.34 -14.98
C GLY A 164 9.25 -3.51 -13.47
N ASN A 165 9.87 -2.54 -12.79
CA ASN A 165 10.00 -2.56 -11.33
C ASN A 165 8.64 -2.52 -10.64
N SER A 166 7.70 -1.69 -11.14
CA SER A 166 6.35 -1.61 -10.59
C SER A 166 5.58 -2.93 -10.74
N ALA A 167 5.74 -3.64 -11.85
CA ALA A 167 5.14 -4.96 -12.05
C ALA A 167 5.70 -6.01 -11.06
N ILE A 168 7.01 -6.02 -10.82
CA ILE A 168 7.66 -6.94 -9.88
C ILE A 168 7.22 -6.63 -8.44
N ILE A 169 7.26 -5.35 -8.05
CA ILE A 169 6.80 -4.91 -6.72
C ILE A 169 5.32 -5.26 -6.54
N GLY A 170 4.49 -4.97 -7.54
CA GLY A 170 3.07 -5.32 -7.53
C GLY A 170 2.85 -6.83 -7.35
N ALA A 171 3.59 -7.67 -8.08
CA ALA A 171 3.50 -9.13 -7.92
C ALA A 171 3.84 -9.59 -6.51
N THR A 172 4.91 -9.04 -5.91
CA THR A 172 5.31 -9.36 -4.54
C THR A 172 4.24 -8.94 -3.53
N LEU A 173 3.73 -7.71 -3.64
CA LEU A 173 2.66 -7.22 -2.77
C LEU A 173 1.35 -7.99 -2.96
N GLY A 174 1.05 -8.44 -4.19
CA GLY A 174 -0.10 -9.30 -4.48
C GLY A 174 -0.03 -10.65 -3.79
N ILE A 175 1.14 -11.27 -3.79
CA ILE A 175 1.38 -12.52 -3.06
C ILE A 175 1.19 -12.27 -1.55
N LEU A 176 1.76 -11.21 -1.00
CA LEU A 176 1.61 -10.88 0.41
C LEU A 176 0.16 -10.61 0.79
N ALA A 177 -0.59 -9.86 -0.03
CA ALA A 177 -2.00 -9.60 0.19
C ALA A 177 -2.83 -10.91 0.18
N TYR A 178 -2.54 -11.79 -0.78
CA TYR A 178 -3.18 -13.10 -0.88
C TYR A 178 -2.90 -13.97 0.36
N VAL A 179 -1.65 -14.05 0.78
CA VAL A 179 -1.25 -14.84 1.94
C VAL A 179 -1.84 -14.28 3.24
N SER A 180 -1.80 -12.94 3.42
CA SER A 180 -2.38 -12.27 4.59
C SER A 180 -3.91 -12.36 4.67
N SER A 181 -4.57 -12.67 3.56
CA SER A 181 -6.03 -12.85 3.50
C SER A 181 -6.49 -14.27 3.86
N HIS A 182 -5.56 -15.23 3.94
CA HIS A 182 -5.86 -16.63 4.22
C HIS A 182 -5.26 -17.04 5.56
N ILE A 183 -6.13 -17.44 6.48
CA ILE A 183 -5.75 -17.72 7.86
C ILE A 183 -4.68 -18.84 7.96
N GLU A 184 -4.79 -19.90 7.16
CA GLU A 184 -3.83 -21.00 7.14
C GLU A 184 -2.43 -20.56 6.66
N PHE A 185 -2.36 -19.76 5.59
CA PHE A 185 -1.10 -19.25 5.07
C PHE A 185 -0.48 -18.20 5.98
N ALA A 186 -1.30 -17.30 6.54
CA ALA A 186 -0.85 -16.28 7.47
C ALA A 186 -0.24 -16.94 8.73
N SER A 187 -0.88 -17.99 9.23
CA SER A 187 -0.39 -18.79 10.35
C SER A 187 0.94 -19.49 10.02
N TYR A 188 0.98 -20.22 8.91
CA TYR A 188 2.17 -20.96 8.50
C TYR A 188 3.41 -20.07 8.34
N LEU A 189 3.21 -18.86 7.80
CA LEU A 189 4.31 -17.89 7.59
C LEU A 189 4.52 -16.94 8.77
N ASN A 190 3.74 -17.10 9.84
CA ASN A 190 3.77 -16.23 11.02
C ASN A 190 3.69 -14.73 10.66
N ILE A 191 2.71 -14.38 9.82
CA ILE A 191 2.38 -13.01 9.46
C ILE A 191 0.96 -12.68 9.91
N MET A 192 0.66 -11.38 10.01
CA MET A 192 -0.68 -10.93 10.42
C MET A 192 -1.76 -11.38 9.42
N TYR A 193 -2.85 -11.93 9.94
CA TYR A 193 -4.06 -12.14 9.15
C TYR A 193 -4.87 -10.85 9.08
N ILE A 194 -5.16 -10.40 7.87
CA ILE A 194 -5.89 -9.15 7.60
C ILE A 194 -7.17 -9.49 6.84
N PRO A 195 -8.32 -9.53 7.53
CA PRO A 195 -9.61 -9.79 6.89
C PRO A 195 -9.91 -8.75 5.81
N GLY A 196 -10.41 -9.20 4.67
CA GLY A 196 -10.79 -8.30 3.57
C GLY A 196 -9.64 -7.87 2.65
N SER A 197 -8.39 -8.29 2.94
CA SER A 197 -7.24 -7.97 2.09
C SER A 197 -7.21 -8.78 0.77
N GLU A 198 -8.03 -9.82 0.64
CA GLU A 198 -8.19 -10.60 -0.60
C GLU A 198 -8.58 -9.74 -1.81
N GLU A 199 -9.37 -8.71 -1.59
CA GLU A 199 -9.81 -7.81 -2.65
C GLU A 199 -8.65 -7.00 -3.26
N LEU A 200 -7.59 -6.74 -2.47
CA LEU A 200 -6.38 -6.08 -2.98
C LEU A 200 -5.70 -6.88 -4.09
N VAL A 201 -5.85 -8.21 -4.07
CA VAL A 201 -5.29 -9.09 -5.12
C VAL A 201 -5.89 -8.74 -6.48
N ILE A 202 -7.21 -8.46 -6.54
CA ILE A 202 -7.89 -8.07 -7.79
C ILE A 202 -7.30 -6.76 -8.32
N TYR A 203 -7.13 -5.75 -7.45
CA TYR A 203 -6.51 -4.49 -7.82
C TYR A 203 -5.09 -4.69 -8.34
N ILE A 204 -4.29 -5.46 -7.62
CA ILE A 204 -2.88 -5.69 -7.97
C ILE A 204 -2.76 -6.50 -9.27
N CYS A 205 -3.59 -7.50 -9.51
CA CYS A 205 -3.60 -8.24 -10.76
C CYS A 205 -3.94 -7.35 -11.95
N ALA A 206 -4.95 -6.47 -11.81
CA ALA A 206 -5.30 -5.49 -12.84
C ALA A 206 -4.15 -4.51 -13.09
N PHE A 207 -3.50 -4.03 -12.03
CA PHE A 207 -2.33 -3.16 -12.11
C PHE A 207 -1.15 -3.82 -12.83
N ILE A 208 -0.79 -5.06 -12.45
CA ILE A 208 0.30 -5.82 -13.09
C ILE A 208 0.00 -6.02 -14.57
N GLY A 209 -1.24 -6.40 -14.92
CA GLY A 209 -1.66 -6.56 -16.31
C GLY A 209 -1.49 -5.28 -17.13
N ALA A 210 -1.86 -4.13 -16.56
CA ALA A 210 -1.66 -2.82 -17.20
C ALA A 210 -0.19 -2.47 -17.34
N MET A 211 0.66 -2.75 -16.33
CA MET A 211 2.09 -2.48 -16.38
C MET A 211 2.80 -3.35 -17.42
N ILE A 212 2.47 -4.65 -17.49
CA ILE A 212 3.03 -5.56 -18.50
C ILE A 212 2.60 -5.13 -19.91
N GLY A 213 1.32 -4.80 -20.09
CA GLY A 213 0.80 -4.27 -21.36
C GLY A 213 1.49 -2.99 -21.79
N PHE A 214 1.74 -2.07 -20.86
CA PHE A 214 2.48 -0.84 -21.11
C PHE A 214 3.96 -1.12 -21.43
N LEU A 215 4.59 -2.06 -20.73
CA LEU A 215 6.00 -2.42 -20.91
C LEU A 215 6.31 -2.90 -22.33
N LEU A 216 5.35 -3.51 -23.03
CA LEU A 216 5.52 -3.91 -24.44
C LEU A 216 5.85 -2.72 -25.36
N TYR A 217 5.37 -1.52 -25.01
CA TYR A 217 5.59 -0.30 -25.79
C TYR A 217 6.64 0.62 -25.16
N ASN A 218 6.96 0.43 -23.88
CA ASN A 218 7.92 1.23 -23.12
C ASN A 218 9.30 0.55 -22.96
N ALA A 219 9.44 -0.72 -23.41
CA ALA A 219 10.75 -1.38 -23.44
C ALA A 219 11.68 -0.68 -24.43
N TYR A 220 13.00 -0.90 -24.30
CA TYR A 220 14.04 -0.35 -25.18
C TYR A 220 13.74 -0.70 -26.66
N THR A 221 13.75 0.18 -27.43
CA THR A 221 13.51 1.47 -27.93
C THR A 221 12.06 1.97 -27.66
N ALA A 222 11.82 2.71 -26.62
CA ALA A 222 10.47 3.04 -26.19
C ALA A 222 9.70 3.82 -27.27
N GLN A 223 8.51 3.33 -27.61
CA GLN A 223 7.57 4.01 -28.50
C GLN A 223 6.68 4.99 -27.72
N ILE A 224 6.46 4.71 -26.43
CA ILE A 224 5.64 5.51 -25.51
C ILE A 224 6.43 5.69 -24.23
N PHE A 225 6.52 6.93 -23.74
CA PHE A 225 7.16 7.27 -22.48
C PHE A 225 6.13 7.34 -21.35
N MET A 226 6.56 6.97 -20.13
CA MET A 226 5.78 7.18 -18.93
C MET A 226 5.81 8.67 -18.57
N GLY A 227 4.65 9.28 -18.33
CA GLY A 227 4.55 10.64 -17.79
C GLY A 227 4.61 10.62 -16.26
N ALA A 228 4.43 11.79 -15.64
CA ALA A 228 4.37 11.92 -14.18
C ALA A 228 3.03 11.41 -13.58
N THR A 229 2.16 10.85 -14.42
CA THR A 229 0.81 10.38 -14.06
C THR A 229 0.82 8.94 -13.62
#